data_bfd1e72c4fd1b0f8b096259050e03398
#
_entry.id   bfd1e72c4fd1b0f8b096259050e03398
#
_cell.length_a   1.000
_cell.length_b   1.000
_cell.length_c   1.000
_cell.angle_alpha   90.00
_cell.angle_beta   90.00
_cell.angle_gamma   90.00
#
_symmetry.space_group_name_H-M   'P 1'
#
loop_
_entity.id
_entity.type
_entity.pdbx_description
1 polymer ?
#
loop_
_entity_poly.entity_id
_entity_poly.type
_entity_poly.pdbx_seq_one_letter_code
_entity_poly.pdbx_strand_id
1 'polypeptide(L)'
;MISNHLSHFYINGEWVAPLGGTAMGVENPANEDIVAQVALGSAADADRAIAAARAAFLSWTTTPVADRIALLRRILEVYNSREDDFVDAMSVEMGAPLSWARGAQFWAGQVHIESTITAAERFHWEEMRGSTRIVREGIGVCALITPWNWPMNQIACKVAPAIVAGCTMVLKPSEIAPLSGALFAEVMHEAGVPAGVFNLVNGTGAEVGARMSSHPEVDMVSFTGSTRAGILVAQAAAPTVKRVAQELGGKSPNIILPTADLAAAVAGGVEGCFGNSGQSCDAPTRMFVPRARHDEALAIARTKAEEFVTGDPRDPATTLGPVVSRVHFDKIQGLIQKGIDEGATLVTGGIGRPAGLNRGHFVKPTVFGHVTNDMTIAREEIFGPVLSILSYDSIDDAVAQANDTPYGLAAYIAGPVEDAQPVARRLRAGTVNLNYPAWDTFAPFGGYKQSGNGREYADWGIHDFCEVKGIVGWGA
;
A
#
# COMPACT_ATOMS: atom_id res chain seq x y z
N MET A 1 -20.46 -9.29 4.76
CA MET A 1 -20.41 -10.72 5.16
C MET A 1 -18.98 -11.26 5.03
N ILE A 2 -18.55 -12.17 5.91
CA ILE A 2 -17.26 -12.87 5.75
C ILE A 2 -17.41 -13.91 4.63
N SER A 3 -16.41 -14.04 3.76
CA SER A 3 -16.41 -15.03 2.68
C SER A 3 -16.60 -16.45 3.18
N ASN A 4 -17.38 -17.26 2.48
CA ASN A 4 -17.58 -18.69 2.77
C ASN A 4 -16.43 -19.57 2.26
N HIS A 5 -15.44 -18.97 1.56
CA HIS A 5 -14.37 -19.70 0.87
C HIS A 5 -13.00 -19.61 1.55
N LEU A 6 -12.92 -19.14 2.80
CA LEU A 6 -11.66 -18.96 3.52
C LEU A 6 -10.85 -20.26 3.74
N SER A 7 -11.51 -21.42 3.68
CA SER A 7 -10.87 -22.74 3.74
C SER A 7 -10.38 -23.27 2.39
N HIS A 8 -10.56 -22.51 1.29
CA HIS A 8 -10.22 -22.89 -0.08
C HIS A 8 -9.36 -21.80 -0.74
N PHE A 9 -8.70 -22.17 -1.82
CA PHE A 9 -8.03 -21.24 -2.73
C PHE A 9 -8.83 -21.10 -4.02
N TYR A 10 -8.72 -19.95 -4.68
CA TYR A 10 -9.33 -19.75 -6.00
C TYR A 10 -8.28 -20.01 -7.07
N ILE A 11 -8.38 -21.15 -7.74
CA ILE A 11 -7.40 -21.58 -8.75
C ILE A 11 -8.13 -22.09 -10.00
N ASN A 12 -7.73 -21.58 -11.16
CA ASN A 12 -8.28 -21.99 -12.46
C ASN A 12 -9.82 -21.85 -12.56
N GLY A 13 -10.38 -20.80 -11.97
CA GLY A 13 -11.82 -20.53 -11.99
C GLY A 13 -12.64 -21.31 -10.95
N GLU A 14 -12.00 -22.09 -10.08
CA GLU A 14 -12.64 -22.96 -9.11
C GLU A 14 -12.14 -22.72 -7.68
N TRP A 15 -13.01 -23.00 -6.71
CA TRP A 15 -12.64 -23.04 -5.29
C TRP A 15 -12.13 -24.44 -4.95
N VAL A 16 -10.84 -24.52 -4.63
CA VAL A 16 -10.13 -25.78 -4.43
C VAL A 16 -9.61 -25.92 -2.99
N ALA A 17 -9.67 -27.13 -2.45
CA ALA A 17 -9.06 -27.43 -1.17
C ALA A 17 -7.52 -27.31 -1.25
N PRO A 18 -6.84 -26.91 -0.17
CA PRO A 18 -5.41 -26.98 -0.05
C PRO A 18 -4.85 -28.38 -0.27
N LEU A 19 -3.70 -28.48 -0.96
CA LEU A 19 -2.99 -29.75 -1.12
C LEU A 19 -2.29 -30.19 0.17
N GLY A 20 -1.99 -29.27 1.03
CA GLY A 20 -1.44 -29.42 2.35
C GLY A 20 -1.57 -28.08 3.04
N GLY A 21 -1.22 -28.02 4.29
CA GLY A 21 -1.19 -26.73 4.96
C GLY A 21 -1.86 -26.73 6.32
N THR A 22 -1.83 -25.55 6.90
CA THR A 22 -2.38 -25.24 8.21
C THR A 22 -3.52 -24.25 8.07
N ALA A 23 -4.26 -24.01 9.15
CA ALA A 23 -5.19 -22.91 9.23
C ALA A 23 -4.65 -21.87 10.22
N MET A 24 -4.99 -20.60 9.99
CA MET A 24 -4.66 -19.49 10.88
C MET A 24 -5.93 -18.73 11.24
N GLY A 25 -6.03 -18.35 12.53
CA GLY A 25 -7.10 -17.48 13.00
C GLY A 25 -6.92 -16.04 12.48
N VAL A 26 -7.98 -15.48 11.95
CA VAL A 26 -8.05 -14.04 11.63
C VAL A 26 -8.51 -13.32 12.89
N GLU A 27 -7.64 -12.50 13.46
CA GLU A 27 -7.90 -11.77 14.68
C GLU A 27 -8.53 -10.40 14.37
N ASN A 28 -9.56 -10.03 15.11
CA ASN A 28 -10.05 -8.66 15.14
C ASN A 28 -9.18 -7.84 16.10
N PRO A 29 -8.39 -6.87 15.61
CA PRO A 29 -7.44 -6.13 16.44
C PRO A 29 -8.10 -5.20 17.47
N ALA A 30 -9.41 -4.95 17.35
CA ALA A 30 -10.14 -4.13 18.31
C ALA A 30 -10.45 -4.88 19.63
N ASN A 31 -10.63 -6.19 19.57
CA ASN A 31 -11.03 -7.00 20.71
C ASN A 31 -10.26 -8.30 20.88
N GLU A 32 -9.27 -8.56 20.00
CA GLU A 32 -8.44 -9.78 20.03
C GLU A 32 -9.24 -11.09 19.88
N ASP A 33 -10.46 -11.03 19.33
CA ASP A 33 -11.26 -12.21 19.04
C ASP A 33 -10.88 -12.81 17.68
N ILE A 34 -10.83 -14.15 17.60
CA ILE A 34 -10.67 -14.84 16.33
C ILE A 34 -12.04 -14.91 15.65
N VAL A 35 -12.17 -14.18 14.54
CA VAL A 35 -13.45 -14.03 13.82
C VAL A 35 -13.63 -15.03 12.67
N ALA A 36 -12.54 -15.60 12.19
CA ALA A 36 -12.53 -16.59 11.12
C ALA A 36 -11.29 -17.48 11.17
N GLN A 37 -11.31 -18.56 10.40
CA GLN A 37 -10.14 -19.39 10.13
C GLN A 37 -9.86 -19.35 8.63
N VAL A 38 -8.62 -19.06 8.24
CA VAL A 38 -8.17 -19.05 6.86
C VAL A 38 -7.19 -20.19 6.60
N ALA A 39 -7.34 -20.89 5.49
CA ALA A 39 -6.36 -21.88 5.07
C ALA A 39 -5.06 -21.18 4.62
N LEU A 40 -3.92 -21.69 5.07
CA LEU A 40 -2.60 -21.29 4.60
C LEU A 40 -2.07 -22.39 3.67
N GLY A 41 -1.73 -22.00 2.45
CA GLY A 41 -1.19 -22.88 1.42
C GLY A 41 0.28 -23.19 1.61
N SER A 42 0.69 -24.21 0.89
CA SER A 42 2.07 -24.68 0.77
C SER A 42 2.71 -24.21 -0.55
N ALA A 43 4.00 -24.53 -0.73
CA ALA A 43 4.70 -24.34 -2.00
C ALA A 43 3.99 -25.08 -3.15
N ALA A 44 3.41 -26.27 -2.90
CA ALA A 44 2.69 -27.03 -3.92
C ALA A 44 1.38 -26.35 -4.35
N ASP A 45 0.70 -25.63 -3.46
CA ASP A 45 -0.48 -24.84 -3.82
C ASP A 45 -0.10 -23.64 -4.69
N ALA A 46 1.03 -22.99 -4.38
CA ALA A 46 1.58 -21.93 -5.22
C ALA A 46 1.94 -22.45 -6.62
N ASP A 47 2.59 -23.63 -6.71
CA ASP A 47 2.94 -24.26 -7.99
C ASP A 47 1.70 -24.57 -8.83
N ARG A 48 0.65 -25.10 -8.20
CA ARG A 48 -0.64 -25.36 -8.85
C ARG A 48 -1.27 -24.09 -9.43
N ALA A 49 -1.26 -22.99 -8.67
CA ALA A 49 -1.81 -21.72 -9.12
C ALA A 49 -0.98 -21.11 -10.27
N ILE A 50 0.35 -21.17 -10.19
CA ILE A 50 1.26 -20.69 -11.23
C ILE A 50 1.09 -21.49 -12.51
N ALA A 51 0.97 -22.82 -12.42
CA ALA A 51 0.71 -23.67 -13.59
C ALA A 51 -0.63 -23.32 -14.27
N ALA A 52 -1.68 -23.05 -13.51
CA ALA A 52 -2.97 -22.59 -14.05
C ALA A 52 -2.83 -21.22 -14.75
N ALA A 53 -2.11 -20.27 -14.13
CA ALA A 53 -1.84 -18.97 -14.72
C ALA A 53 -1.02 -19.11 -16.03
N ARG A 54 0.02 -19.95 -16.04
CA ARG A 54 0.84 -20.20 -17.23
C ARG A 54 0.04 -20.84 -18.38
N ALA A 55 -0.84 -21.77 -18.07
CA ALA A 55 -1.70 -22.41 -19.09
C ALA A 55 -2.67 -21.40 -19.72
N ALA A 56 -3.20 -20.45 -18.94
CA ALA A 56 -4.15 -19.45 -19.44
C ALA A 56 -3.46 -18.30 -20.21
N PHE A 57 -2.17 -18.05 -20.00
CA PHE A 57 -1.49 -16.86 -20.52
C PHE A 57 -1.57 -16.71 -22.03
N LEU A 58 -1.28 -17.75 -22.81
CA LEU A 58 -1.23 -17.64 -24.27
C LEU A 58 -2.58 -17.26 -24.90
N SER A 59 -3.69 -17.75 -24.36
CA SER A 59 -5.03 -17.35 -24.82
C SER A 59 -5.42 -15.98 -24.34
N TRP A 60 -5.09 -15.65 -23.09
CA TRP A 60 -5.46 -14.39 -22.50
C TRP A 60 -4.71 -13.20 -23.10
N THR A 61 -3.40 -13.32 -23.32
CA THR A 61 -2.58 -12.24 -23.87
C THR A 61 -2.98 -11.82 -25.29
N THR A 62 -3.65 -12.72 -26.03
CA THR A 62 -4.19 -12.43 -27.37
C THR A 62 -5.61 -11.87 -27.37
N THR A 63 -6.27 -11.81 -26.22
CA THR A 63 -7.59 -11.18 -26.06
C THR A 63 -7.50 -9.69 -26.40
N PRO A 64 -8.41 -9.14 -27.23
CA PRO A 64 -8.41 -7.73 -27.57
C PRO A 64 -8.44 -6.82 -26.33
N VAL A 65 -7.70 -5.71 -26.35
CA VAL A 65 -7.67 -4.74 -25.24
C VAL A 65 -9.06 -4.25 -24.86
N ALA A 66 -9.93 -4.02 -25.84
CA ALA A 66 -11.32 -3.61 -25.61
C ALA A 66 -12.11 -4.61 -24.76
N ASP A 67 -11.88 -5.92 -24.97
CA ASP A 67 -12.54 -6.99 -24.20
C ASP A 67 -11.99 -7.08 -22.78
N ARG A 68 -10.68 -6.84 -22.60
CA ARG A 68 -10.05 -6.76 -21.28
C ARG A 68 -10.54 -5.55 -20.50
N ILE A 69 -10.73 -4.39 -21.14
CA ILE A 69 -11.36 -3.21 -20.54
C ILE A 69 -12.82 -3.49 -20.17
N ALA A 70 -13.57 -4.15 -21.05
CA ALA A 70 -14.96 -4.54 -20.77
C ALA A 70 -15.04 -5.49 -19.55
N LEU A 71 -14.09 -6.39 -19.38
CA LEU A 71 -13.98 -7.23 -18.18
C LEU A 71 -13.71 -6.39 -16.92
N LEU A 72 -12.78 -5.43 -16.96
CA LEU A 72 -12.54 -4.54 -15.82
C LEU A 72 -13.77 -3.74 -15.41
N ARG A 73 -14.61 -3.33 -16.37
CA ARG A 73 -15.89 -2.65 -16.06
C ARG A 73 -16.86 -3.57 -15.32
N ARG A 74 -16.96 -4.84 -15.71
CA ARG A 74 -17.78 -5.83 -14.98
C ARG A 74 -17.23 -6.09 -13.58
N ILE A 75 -15.90 -6.19 -13.44
CA ILE A 75 -15.26 -6.35 -12.12
C ILE A 75 -15.60 -5.15 -11.23
N LEU A 76 -15.52 -3.92 -11.76
CA LEU A 76 -15.86 -2.70 -11.03
C LEU A 76 -17.34 -2.68 -10.61
N GLU A 77 -18.25 -3.08 -11.50
CA GLU A 77 -19.69 -3.16 -11.21
C GLU A 77 -19.96 -4.14 -10.05
N VAL A 78 -19.40 -5.36 -10.11
CA VAL A 78 -19.55 -6.36 -9.05
C VAL A 78 -18.90 -5.88 -7.76
N TYR A 79 -17.69 -5.29 -7.82
CA TYR A 79 -16.99 -4.73 -6.67
C TYR A 79 -17.84 -3.68 -5.95
N ASN A 80 -18.40 -2.73 -6.70
CA ASN A 80 -19.25 -1.67 -6.16
C ASN A 80 -20.53 -2.22 -5.51
N SER A 81 -21.10 -3.30 -6.05
CA SER A 81 -22.29 -3.94 -5.46
C SER A 81 -22.02 -4.62 -4.10
N ARG A 82 -20.75 -4.85 -3.77
CA ARG A 82 -20.28 -5.55 -2.56
C ARG A 82 -19.67 -4.60 -1.52
N GLU A 83 -19.90 -3.28 -1.61
CA GLU A 83 -19.29 -2.26 -0.75
C GLU A 83 -19.39 -2.60 0.74
N ASP A 84 -20.58 -2.94 1.25
CA ASP A 84 -20.78 -3.23 2.66
C ASP A 84 -20.00 -4.45 3.14
N ASP A 85 -19.83 -5.47 2.29
CA ASP A 85 -19.04 -6.66 2.61
C ASP A 85 -17.55 -6.31 2.79
N PHE A 86 -17.00 -5.49 1.89
CA PHE A 86 -15.61 -5.04 1.97
C PHE A 86 -15.37 -4.10 3.15
N VAL A 87 -16.28 -3.17 3.41
CA VAL A 87 -16.21 -2.25 4.56
C VAL A 87 -16.19 -3.02 5.86
N ASP A 88 -17.09 -3.99 6.03
CA ASP A 88 -17.13 -4.87 7.21
C ASP A 88 -15.84 -5.71 7.34
N ALA A 89 -15.34 -6.30 6.24
CA ALA A 89 -14.12 -7.09 6.26
C ALA A 89 -12.91 -6.27 6.72
N MET A 90 -12.68 -5.08 6.11
CA MET A 90 -11.56 -4.21 6.46
C MET A 90 -11.67 -3.65 7.89
N SER A 91 -12.87 -3.38 8.37
CA SER A 91 -13.08 -2.97 9.75
C SER A 91 -12.72 -4.10 10.73
N VAL A 92 -13.04 -5.36 10.37
CA VAL A 92 -12.82 -6.52 11.23
C VAL A 92 -11.36 -6.99 11.20
N GLU A 93 -10.74 -7.11 10.01
CA GLU A 93 -9.41 -7.71 9.88
C GLU A 93 -8.26 -6.74 10.15
N MET A 94 -8.46 -5.42 9.97
CA MET A 94 -7.41 -4.42 10.21
C MET A 94 -7.79 -3.34 11.22
N GLY A 95 -9.03 -3.33 11.70
CA GLY A 95 -9.49 -2.36 12.68
C GLY A 95 -9.77 -0.96 12.12
N ALA A 96 -10.01 -0.83 10.82
CA ALA A 96 -10.34 0.46 10.23
C ALA A 96 -11.70 0.96 10.75
N PRO A 97 -11.83 2.20 11.26
CA PRO A 97 -13.12 2.81 11.54
C PRO A 97 -14.04 2.69 10.32
N LEU A 98 -15.34 2.38 10.51
CA LEU A 98 -16.28 2.15 9.40
C LEU A 98 -16.32 3.32 8.40
N SER A 99 -16.23 4.56 8.89
CA SER A 99 -16.14 5.76 8.04
C SER A 99 -14.89 5.76 7.17
N TRP A 100 -13.73 5.36 7.72
CA TRP A 100 -12.47 5.24 7.01
C TRP A 100 -12.46 4.04 6.06
N ALA A 101 -12.99 2.89 6.51
CA ALA A 101 -13.12 1.70 5.68
C ALA A 101 -13.95 1.98 4.41
N ARG A 102 -15.02 2.76 4.54
CA ARG A 102 -15.87 3.16 3.39
C ARG A 102 -15.23 4.26 2.56
N GLY A 103 -14.92 5.40 3.18
CA GLY A 103 -14.53 6.63 2.48
C GLY A 103 -13.09 6.62 1.96
N ALA A 104 -12.22 5.75 2.48
CA ALA A 104 -10.82 5.67 2.06
C ALA A 104 -10.45 4.29 1.52
N GLN A 105 -10.62 3.23 2.30
CA GLN A 105 -10.11 1.90 1.97
C GLN A 105 -10.87 1.25 0.79
N PHE A 106 -12.20 1.23 0.84
CA PHE A 106 -13.03 0.70 -0.26
C PHE A 106 -12.91 1.59 -1.49
N TRP A 107 -13.05 2.91 -1.30
CA TRP A 107 -12.92 3.90 -2.37
C TRP A 107 -11.58 3.77 -3.11
N ALA A 108 -10.47 3.52 -2.42
CA ALA A 108 -9.18 3.33 -3.06
C ALA A 108 -9.17 2.14 -4.04
N GLY A 109 -9.79 1.02 -3.68
CA GLY A 109 -9.96 -0.11 -4.60
C GLY A 109 -10.78 0.25 -5.84
N GLN A 110 -11.91 0.93 -5.63
CA GLN A 110 -12.78 1.40 -6.71
C GLN A 110 -12.03 2.31 -7.69
N VAL A 111 -11.43 3.37 -7.19
CA VAL A 111 -10.82 4.40 -8.04
C VAL A 111 -9.57 3.90 -8.78
N HIS A 112 -8.85 2.90 -8.26
CA HIS A 112 -7.73 2.29 -8.99
C HIS A 112 -8.22 1.44 -10.17
N ILE A 113 -9.34 0.75 -10.06
CA ILE A 113 -9.95 0.07 -11.21
C ILE A 113 -10.44 1.11 -12.23
N GLU A 114 -11.12 2.16 -11.80
CA GLU A 114 -11.63 3.24 -12.66
C GLU A 114 -10.50 3.99 -13.39
N SER A 115 -9.45 4.39 -12.69
CA SER A 115 -8.32 5.11 -13.28
C SER A 115 -7.53 4.22 -14.24
N THR A 116 -7.41 2.92 -13.97
CA THR A 116 -6.80 1.96 -14.90
C THR A 116 -7.63 1.82 -16.18
N ILE A 117 -8.96 1.72 -16.08
CA ILE A 117 -9.85 1.69 -17.26
C ILE A 117 -9.62 2.96 -18.10
N THR A 118 -9.68 4.13 -17.46
CA THR A 118 -9.51 5.42 -18.13
C THR A 118 -8.13 5.55 -18.78
N ALA A 119 -7.08 5.09 -18.11
CA ALA A 119 -5.73 5.09 -18.63
C ALA A 119 -5.60 4.14 -19.82
N ALA A 120 -6.15 2.92 -19.72
CA ALA A 120 -6.06 1.89 -20.75
C ALA A 120 -6.73 2.29 -22.08
N GLU A 121 -7.82 3.08 -22.02
CA GLU A 121 -8.52 3.62 -23.21
C GLU A 121 -7.67 4.63 -24.00
N ARG A 122 -6.71 5.27 -23.33
CA ARG A 122 -5.81 6.29 -23.91
C ARG A 122 -4.40 5.78 -24.09
N PHE A 123 -4.12 4.56 -23.61
CA PHE A 123 -2.78 3.98 -23.61
C PHE A 123 -2.33 3.67 -25.04
N HIS A 124 -1.10 4.05 -25.38
CA HIS A 124 -0.51 3.73 -26.67
C HIS A 124 0.01 2.29 -26.68
N TRP A 125 -0.89 1.32 -26.91
CA TRP A 125 -0.55 -0.10 -27.03
C TRP A 125 0.40 -0.37 -28.17
N GLU A 126 0.30 0.41 -29.25
CA GLU A 126 1.15 0.34 -30.42
C GLU A 126 1.45 1.72 -30.95
N GLU A 127 2.66 1.91 -31.51
CA GLU A 127 3.06 3.14 -32.19
C GLU A 127 4.04 2.86 -33.32
N MET A 128 4.03 3.69 -34.34
CA MET A 128 5.02 3.65 -35.41
C MET A 128 6.15 4.65 -35.16
N ARG A 129 7.40 4.18 -35.24
CA ARG A 129 8.61 5.02 -35.22
C ARG A 129 9.40 4.76 -36.50
N GLY A 130 9.20 5.61 -37.51
CA GLY A 130 9.71 5.36 -38.85
C GLY A 130 9.08 4.06 -39.43
N SER A 131 9.90 3.11 -39.85
CA SER A 131 9.44 1.79 -40.32
C SER A 131 9.31 0.74 -39.20
N THR A 132 9.53 1.12 -37.93
CA THR A 132 9.46 0.18 -36.81
C THR A 132 8.12 0.34 -36.12
N ARG A 133 7.41 -0.78 -35.93
CA ARG A 133 6.23 -0.86 -35.05
C ARG A 133 6.69 -1.21 -33.64
N ILE A 134 6.35 -0.37 -32.67
CA ILE A 134 6.54 -0.65 -31.25
C ILE A 134 5.24 -1.18 -30.68
N VAL A 135 5.30 -2.31 -29.99
CA VAL A 135 4.14 -2.98 -29.38
C VAL A 135 4.39 -3.13 -27.89
N ARG A 136 3.36 -2.88 -27.08
CA ARG A 136 3.33 -3.15 -25.65
C ARG A 136 2.40 -4.31 -25.38
N GLU A 137 2.94 -5.38 -24.84
CA GLU A 137 2.22 -6.65 -24.59
C GLU A 137 2.46 -7.13 -23.15
N GLY A 138 1.55 -7.95 -22.61
CA GLY A 138 1.66 -8.44 -21.23
C GLY A 138 2.95 -9.20 -20.99
N ILE A 139 3.60 -8.90 -19.85
CA ILE A 139 4.90 -9.50 -19.49
C ILE A 139 4.83 -11.02 -19.28
N GLY A 140 3.68 -11.57 -18.89
CA GLY A 140 3.56 -13.00 -18.62
C GLY A 140 2.73 -13.33 -17.39
N VAL A 141 3.20 -14.29 -16.61
CA VAL A 141 2.64 -14.69 -15.32
C VAL A 141 3.19 -13.80 -14.22
N CYS A 142 2.30 -13.13 -13.48
CA CYS A 142 2.65 -12.19 -12.43
C CYS A 142 2.35 -12.76 -11.04
N ALA A 143 3.35 -12.76 -10.16
CA ALA A 143 3.17 -12.99 -8.73
C ALA A 143 2.85 -11.66 -8.05
N LEU A 144 1.65 -11.51 -7.52
CA LEU A 144 1.18 -10.31 -6.83
C LEU A 144 1.14 -10.57 -5.33
N ILE A 145 1.99 -9.90 -4.55
CA ILE A 145 2.12 -10.10 -3.11
C ILE A 145 1.80 -8.79 -2.41
N THR A 146 0.68 -8.75 -1.67
CA THR A 146 0.13 -7.51 -1.11
C THR A 146 0.16 -7.51 0.42
N PRO A 147 0.36 -6.34 1.06
CA PRO A 147 0.32 -6.16 2.50
C PRO A 147 -1.12 -6.02 3.02
N TRP A 148 -1.24 -5.80 4.33
CA TRP A 148 -2.50 -5.71 5.06
C TRP A 148 -3.04 -4.29 5.26
N ASN A 149 -2.21 -3.26 5.08
CA ASN A 149 -2.53 -1.89 5.55
C ASN A 149 -3.54 -1.12 4.68
N TRP A 150 -3.57 -1.41 3.38
CA TRP A 150 -4.53 -0.89 2.41
C TRP A 150 -4.97 -2.01 1.47
N PRO A 151 -5.75 -3.02 1.97
CA PRO A 151 -5.97 -4.28 1.24
C PRO A 151 -6.47 -4.06 -0.18
N MET A 152 -7.54 -3.28 -0.34
CA MET A 152 -8.17 -3.10 -1.65
C MET A 152 -7.39 -2.16 -2.58
N ASN A 153 -6.73 -1.13 -2.05
CA ASN A 153 -5.78 -0.33 -2.83
C ASN A 153 -4.71 -1.24 -3.45
N GLN A 154 -4.03 -2.01 -2.59
CA GLN A 154 -2.87 -2.82 -2.98
C GLN A 154 -3.23 -3.95 -3.95
N ILE A 155 -4.42 -4.51 -3.82
CA ILE A 155 -4.93 -5.52 -4.77
C ILE A 155 -5.31 -4.86 -6.09
N ALA A 156 -6.10 -3.79 -6.07
CA ALA A 156 -6.65 -3.17 -7.27
C ALA A 156 -5.57 -2.53 -8.16
N CYS A 157 -4.58 -1.80 -7.55
CA CYS A 157 -3.51 -1.16 -8.31
C CYS A 157 -2.52 -2.13 -8.97
N LYS A 158 -2.57 -3.42 -8.62
CA LYS A 158 -1.77 -4.49 -9.27
C LYS A 158 -2.62 -5.33 -10.21
N VAL A 159 -3.81 -5.77 -9.78
CA VAL A 159 -4.67 -6.67 -10.55
C VAL A 159 -5.24 -5.97 -11.79
N ALA A 160 -5.73 -4.74 -11.67
CA ALA A 160 -6.36 -4.04 -12.78
C ALA A 160 -5.37 -3.79 -13.95
N PRO A 161 -4.16 -3.22 -13.74
CA PRO A 161 -3.19 -3.06 -14.82
C PRO A 161 -2.68 -4.40 -15.37
N ALA A 162 -2.52 -5.45 -14.54
CA ALA A 162 -2.14 -6.77 -15.02
C ALA A 162 -3.19 -7.37 -15.95
N ILE A 163 -4.49 -7.25 -15.63
CA ILE A 163 -5.60 -7.69 -16.50
C ILE A 163 -5.54 -6.96 -17.84
N VAL A 164 -5.48 -5.64 -17.84
CA VAL A 164 -5.57 -4.86 -19.09
C VAL A 164 -4.30 -5.01 -19.94
N ALA A 165 -3.13 -5.21 -19.32
CA ALA A 165 -1.90 -5.55 -20.05
C ALA A 165 -1.96 -6.94 -20.72
N GLY A 166 -2.87 -7.82 -20.27
CA GLY A 166 -2.97 -9.19 -20.80
C GLY A 166 -2.09 -10.19 -20.04
N CYS A 167 -1.72 -9.90 -18.81
CA CYS A 167 -1.03 -10.81 -17.90
C CYS A 167 -2.01 -11.79 -17.26
N THR A 168 -1.50 -12.92 -16.84
CA THR A 168 -2.17 -13.81 -15.88
C THR A 168 -1.47 -13.73 -14.54
N MET A 169 -2.15 -14.08 -13.43
CA MET A 169 -1.60 -13.76 -12.13
C MET A 169 -1.97 -14.75 -11.03
N VAL A 170 -1.13 -14.76 -10.01
CA VAL A 170 -1.41 -15.37 -8.71
C VAL A 170 -1.31 -14.28 -7.65
N LEU A 171 -2.40 -14.02 -6.93
CA LEU A 171 -2.45 -13.10 -5.81
C LEU A 171 -2.19 -13.84 -4.50
N LYS A 172 -1.25 -13.33 -3.70
CA LYS A 172 -1.07 -13.69 -2.30
C LYS A 172 -1.32 -12.45 -1.43
N PRO A 173 -2.53 -12.27 -0.88
CA PRO A 173 -2.76 -11.22 0.10
C PRO A 173 -2.02 -11.51 1.42
N SER A 174 -1.92 -10.51 2.28
CA SER A 174 -1.38 -10.73 3.63
C SER A 174 -2.23 -11.75 4.39
N GLU A 175 -1.57 -12.66 5.07
CA GLU A 175 -2.21 -13.64 5.96
C GLU A 175 -2.90 -12.98 7.18
N ILE A 176 -2.52 -11.74 7.51
CA ILE A 176 -3.11 -10.96 8.61
C ILE A 176 -4.47 -10.36 8.19
N ALA A 177 -4.62 -9.97 6.92
CA ALA A 177 -5.84 -9.38 6.37
C ALA A 177 -6.30 -10.14 5.11
N PRO A 178 -6.75 -11.39 5.23
CA PRO A 178 -7.10 -12.24 4.10
C PRO A 178 -8.55 -12.09 3.63
N LEU A 179 -9.43 -11.49 4.45
CA LEU A 179 -10.88 -11.44 4.18
C LEU A 179 -11.18 -10.63 2.92
N SER A 180 -10.57 -9.46 2.80
CA SER A 180 -10.72 -8.60 1.61
C SER A 180 -10.23 -9.28 0.34
N GLY A 181 -9.12 -10.03 0.42
CA GLY A 181 -8.60 -10.81 -0.70
C GLY A 181 -9.55 -11.93 -1.13
N ALA A 182 -10.15 -12.64 -0.19
CA ALA A 182 -11.13 -13.70 -0.47
C ALA A 182 -12.41 -13.12 -1.12
N LEU A 183 -12.93 -12.01 -0.59
CA LEU A 183 -14.08 -11.30 -1.19
C LEU A 183 -13.75 -10.83 -2.61
N PHE A 184 -12.53 -10.36 -2.84
CA PHE A 184 -12.13 -9.94 -4.19
C PHE A 184 -12.06 -11.13 -5.16
N ALA A 185 -11.65 -12.33 -4.72
CA ALA A 185 -11.72 -13.52 -5.55
C ALA A 185 -13.18 -13.91 -5.91
N GLU A 186 -14.14 -13.70 -4.98
CA GLU A 186 -15.57 -13.86 -5.28
C GLU A 186 -16.02 -12.84 -6.35
N VAL A 187 -15.59 -11.58 -6.25
CA VAL A 187 -15.86 -10.55 -7.28
C VAL A 187 -15.30 -10.98 -8.65
N MET A 188 -14.08 -11.52 -8.69
CA MET A 188 -13.47 -11.99 -9.94
C MET A 188 -14.26 -13.16 -10.56
N HIS A 189 -14.71 -14.09 -9.73
CA HIS A 189 -15.54 -15.21 -10.16
C HIS A 189 -16.89 -14.74 -10.71
N GLU A 190 -17.58 -13.89 -9.97
CA GLU A 190 -18.91 -13.33 -10.33
C GLU A 190 -18.84 -12.46 -11.59
N ALA A 191 -17.77 -11.68 -11.77
CA ALA A 191 -17.53 -10.89 -12.98
C ALA A 191 -17.19 -11.74 -14.21
N GLY A 192 -17.01 -13.05 -14.07
CA GLY A 192 -16.70 -13.97 -15.15
C GLY A 192 -15.27 -13.85 -15.68
N VAL A 193 -14.31 -13.63 -14.81
CA VAL A 193 -12.89 -13.68 -15.18
C VAL A 193 -12.54 -15.09 -15.70
N PRO A 194 -11.91 -15.21 -16.89
CA PRO A 194 -11.60 -16.52 -17.45
C PRO A 194 -10.71 -17.36 -16.53
N ALA A 195 -10.92 -18.69 -16.54
CA ALA A 195 -10.18 -19.64 -15.72
C ALA A 195 -8.65 -19.47 -15.91
N GLY A 196 -7.91 -19.44 -14.81
CA GLY A 196 -6.46 -19.28 -14.77
C GLY A 196 -5.94 -17.84 -14.94
N VAL A 197 -6.75 -16.87 -15.41
CA VAL A 197 -6.31 -15.47 -15.55
C VAL A 197 -6.02 -14.84 -14.19
N PHE A 198 -6.89 -15.10 -13.22
CA PHE A 198 -6.70 -14.70 -11.82
C PHE A 198 -6.75 -15.94 -10.93
N ASN A 199 -5.79 -16.06 -10.03
CA ASN A 199 -5.72 -17.09 -9.01
C ASN A 199 -5.39 -16.46 -7.65
N LEU A 200 -5.88 -17.03 -6.56
CA LEU A 200 -5.59 -16.58 -5.19
C LEU A 200 -5.15 -17.75 -4.33
N VAL A 201 -4.00 -17.59 -3.67
CA VAL A 201 -3.48 -18.52 -2.67
C VAL A 201 -3.12 -17.76 -1.41
N ASN A 202 -3.83 -18.00 -0.31
CA ASN A 202 -3.43 -17.50 1.00
C ASN A 202 -2.23 -18.31 1.53
N GLY A 203 -1.36 -17.66 2.28
CA GLY A 203 -0.19 -18.33 2.86
C GLY A 203 0.81 -17.35 3.44
N THR A 204 1.81 -17.87 4.13
CA THR A 204 2.85 -17.04 4.71
C THR A 204 3.79 -16.47 3.65
N GLY A 205 4.39 -15.33 3.96
CA GLY A 205 5.44 -14.76 3.10
C GLY A 205 6.63 -15.69 2.93
N ALA A 206 6.99 -16.45 3.99
CA ALA A 206 8.14 -17.35 4.00
C ALA A 206 7.93 -18.63 3.16
N GLU A 207 6.70 -19.08 2.97
CA GLU A 207 6.40 -20.30 2.21
C GLU A 207 5.83 -19.96 0.84
N VAL A 208 4.58 -19.50 0.75
CA VAL A 208 3.91 -19.20 -0.53
C VAL A 208 4.58 -18.01 -1.22
N GLY A 209 4.87 -16.92 -0.50
CA GLY A 209 5.52 -15.74 -1.06
C GLY A 209 6.92 -16.02 -1.61
N ALA A 210 7.74 -16.76 -0.86
CA ALA A 210 9.08 -17.17 -1.30
C ALA A 210 9.02 -18.10 -2.51
N ARG A 211 8.06 -19.06 -2.54
CA ARG A 211 7.87 -19.95 -3.69
C ARG A 211 7.46 -19.17 -4.94
N MET A 212 6.49 -18.27 -4.83
CA MET A 212 6.06 -17.42 -5.95
C MET A 212 7.22 -16.57 -6.49
N SER A 213 8.04 -16.00 -5.60
CA SER A 213 9.17 -15.15 -5.98
C SER A 213 10.26 -15.92 -6.72
N SER A 214 10.53 -17.18 -6.34
CA SER A 214 11.59 -18.01 -6.91
C SER A 214 11.15 -18.88 -8.10
N HIS A 215 9.83 -19.00 -8.37
CA HIS A 215 9.32 -19.95 -9.35
C HIS A 215 9.74 -19.58 -10.78
N PRO A 216 10.30 -20.54 -11.59
CA PRO A 216 10.84 -20.24 -12.91
C PRO A 216 9.78 -19.82 -13.93
N GLU A 217 8.51 -20.23 -13.77
CA GLU A 217 7.41 -19.86 -14.67
C GLU A 217 6.69 -18.57 -14.27
N VAL A 218 7.20 -17.82 -13.28
CA VAL A 218 6.79 -16.46 -12.97
C VAL A 218 7.70 -15.50 -13.72
N ASP A 219 7.11 -14.58 -14.49
CA ASP A 219 7.84 -13.60 -15.31
C ASP A 219 8.05 -12.28 -14.56
N MET A 220 7.16 -11.95 -13.63
CA MET A 220 7.22 -10.73 -12.82
C MET A 220 6.74 -10.97 -11.40
N VAL A 221 7.40 -10.33 -10.42
CA VAL A 221 6.91 -10.19 -9.06
C VAL A 221 6.57 -8.73 -8.82
N SER A 222 5.32 -8.45 -8.46
CA SER A 222 4.91 -7.14 -7.91
C SER A 222 4.67 -7.30 -6.41
N PHE A 223 5.53 -6.66 -5.62
CA PHE A 223 5.58 -6.82 -4.17
C PHE A 223 5.38 -5.48 -3.47
N THR A 224 4.49 -5.45 -2.48
CA THR A 224 4.40 -4.33 -1.53
C THR A 224 4.57 -4.87 -0.11
N GLY A 225 5.45 -4.23 0.67
CA GLY A 225 5.71 -4.63 2.05
C GLY A 225 6.94 -3.97 2.66
N SER A 226 7.55 -4.61 3.68
CA SER A 226 8.74 -4.05 4.32
C SER A 226 9.98 -4.15 3.43
N THR A 227 10.91 -3.21 3.58
CA THR A 227 12.21 -3.21 2.87
C THR A 227 12.95 -4.53 3.04
N ARG A 228 12.95 -5.11 4.26
CA ARG A 228 13.57 -6.42 4.52
C ARG A 228 12.96 -7.53 3.67
N ALA A 229 11.64 -7.60 3.57
CA ALA A 229 10.96 -8.61 2.75
C ALA A 229 11.19 -8.35 1.26
N GLY A 230 11.19 -7.09 0.81
CA GLY A 230 11.50 -6.72 -0.58
C GLY A 230 12.89 -7.17 -1.02
N ILE A 231 13.90 -7.04 -0.15
CA ILE A 231 15.26 -7.56 -0.42
C ILE A 231 15.22 -9.08 -0.65
N LEU A 232 14.53 -9.84 0.21
CA LEU A 232 14.41 -11.30 0.06
C LEU A 232 13.68 -11.71 -1.22
N VAL A 233 12.62 -10.98 -1.60
CA VAL A 233 11.89 -11.18 -2.86
C VAL A 233 12.82 -10.96 -4.06
N ALA A 234 13.56 -9.84 -4.09
CA ALA A 234 14.50 -9.55 -5.17
C ALA A 234 15.60 -10.62 -5.29
N GLN A 235 16.16 -11.06 -4.16
CA GLN A 235 17.15 -12.14 -4.12
C GLN A 235 16.58 -13.45 -4.65
N ALA A 236 15.35 -13.83 -4.27
CA ALA A 236 14.70 -15.04 -4.73
C ALA A 236 14.35 -14.99 -6.23
N ALA A 237 14.05 -13.82 -6.76
CA ALA A 237 13.71 -13.60 -8.16
C ALA A 237 14.93 -13.59 -9.10
N ALA A 238 16.11 -13.21 -8.62
CA ALA A 238 17.32 -12.98 -9.41
C ALA A 238 17.76 -14.17 -10.29
N PRO A 239 17.69 -15.46 -9.87
CA PRO A 239 18.17 -16.58 -10.68
C PRO A 239 17.47 -16.74 -12.03
N THR A 240 16.26 -16.23 -12.22
CA THR A 240 15.51 -16.29 -13.47
C THR A 240 15.41 -14.96 -14.20
N VAL A 241 16.09 -13.91 -13.69
CA VAL A 241 16.12 -12.55 -14.28
C VAL A 241 14.72 -11.93 -14.46
N LYS A 242 13.72 -12.41 -13.69
CA LYS A 242 12.35 -11.89 -13.77
C LYS A 242 12.28 -10.43 -13.30
N ARG A 243 11.32 -9.67 -13.80
CA ARG A 243 11.06 -8.31 -13.34
C ARG A 243 10.58 -8.32 -11.90
N VAL A 244 11.05 -7.36 -11.10
CA VAL A 244 10.60 -7.17 -9.72
C VAL A 244 10.24 -5.71 -9.53
N ALA A 245 8.94 -5.41 -9.42
CA ALA A 245 8.43 -4.12 -8.98
C ALA A 245 8.22 -4.15 -7.47
N GLN A 246 8.66 -3.12 -6.77
CA GLN A 246 8.68 -3.08 -5.31
C GLN A 246 8.17 -1.75 -4.78
N GLU A 247 7.16 -1.82 -3.92
CA GLU A 247 6.68 -0.73 -3.12
C GLU A 247 6.98 -1.05 -1.65
N LEU A 248 7.89 -0.29 -1.05
CA LEU A 248 8.45 -0.59 0.27
C LEU A 248 8.17 0.53 1.26
N GLY A 249 8.82 0.48 2.42
CA GLY A 249 8.61 1.43 3.49
C GLY A 249 9.01 2.86 3.17
N GLY A 250 8.56 3.78 4.01
CA GLY A 250 8.84 5.20 3.92
C GLY A 250 9.13 5.86 5.27
N LYS A 251 9.75 7.03 5.21
CA LYS A 251 9.90 7.95 6.35
C LYS A 251 9.73 9.36 5.84
N SER A 252 8.53 9.64 5.33
CA SER A 252 8.24 10.80 4.51
C SER A 252 8.43 12.11 5.30
N PRO A 253 9.22 13.06 4.77
CA PRO A 253 9.35 14.39 5.33
C PRO A 253 8.12 15.23 4.99
N ASN A 254 7.75 16.13 5.91
CA ASN A 254 6.76 17.17 5.74
C ASN A 254 7.41 18.51 6.09
N ILE A 255 7.76 19.31 5.11
CA ILE A 255 8.42 20.61 5.33
C ILE A 255 7.37 21.70 5.36
N ILE A 256 7.24 22.37 6.52
CA ILE A 256 6.40 23.54 6.69
C ILE A 256 7.25 24.77 6.42
N LEU A 257 6.96 25.51 5.34
CA LEU A 257 7.71 26.69 4.96
C LEU A 257 7.51 27.86 5.95
N PRO A 258 8.47 28.79 6.08
CA PRO A 258 8.34 29.95 6.95
C PRO A 258 7.14 30.84 6.61
N THR A 259 6.73 30.82 5.34
CA THR A 259 5.61 31.60 4.78
C THR A 259 4.26 30.88 4.90
N ALA A 260 4.24 29.64 5.40
CA ALA A 260 3.01 28.87 5.56
C ALA A 260 2.12 29.43 6.70
N ASP A 261 0.82 29.23 6.55
CA ASP A 261 -0.09 29.24 7.70
C ASP A 261 0.27 28.05 8.60
N LEU A 262 0.99 28.32 9.69
CA LEU A 262 1.51 27.27 10.56
C LEU A 262 0.39 26.43 11.17
N ALA A 263 -0.73 27.04 11.56
CA ALA A 263 -1.82 26.34 12.23
C ALA A 263 -2.44 25.31 11.27
N ALA A 264 -2.81 25.74 10.07
CA ALA A 264 -3.35 24.85 9.05
C ALA A 264 -2.36 23.76 8.59
N ALA A 265 -1.08 24.15 8.40
CA ALA A 265 -0.05 23.25 7.94
C ALA A 265 0.31 22.16 8.97
N VAL A 266 0.42 22.51 10.24
CA VAL A 266 0.69 21.54 11.31
C VAL A 266 -0.52 20.61 11.51
N ALA A 267 -1.74 21.18 11.55
CA ALA A 267 -2.95 20.37 11.69
C ALA A 267 -3.09 19.36 10.53
N GLY A 268 -2.93 19.80 9.29
CA GLY A 268 -2.97 18.91 8.11
C GLY A 268 -1.87 17.84 8.14
N GLY A 269 -0.68 18.17 8.64
CA GLY A 269 0.40 17.21 8.80
C GLY A 269 0.13 16.14 9.88
N VAL A 270 -0.53 16.52 10.98
CA VAL A 270 -1.00 15.57 12.01
C VAL A 270 -2.07 14.65 11.46
N GLU A 271 -3.07 15.19 10.75
CA GLU A 271 -4.12 14.41 10.08
C GLU A 271 -3.53 13.40 9.08
N GLY A 272 -2.62 13.84 8.21
CA GLY A 272 -1.96 12.98 7.25
C GLY A 272 -1.11 11.89 7.90
N CYS A 273 -0.43 12.21 9.02
CA CYS A 273 0.36 11.23 9.76
C CYS A 273 -0.49 10.18 10.48
N PHE A 274 -1.66 10.55 11.02
CA PHE A 274 -2.48 9.67 11.84
C PHE A 274 -3.58 8.95 11.05
N GLY A 275 -3.86 9.35 9.81
CA GLY A 275 -4.75 8.62 8.91
C GLY A 275 -4.42 7.14 8.87
N ASN A 276 -5.42 6.27 8.81
CA ASN A 276 -5.27 4.80 8.88
C ASN A 276 -4.51 4.31 10.12
N SER A 277 -4.62 5.00 11.25
CA SER A 277 -3.84 4.75 12.48
C SER A 277 -2.32 4.81 12.25
N GLY A 278 -1.87 5.66 11.31
CA GLY A 278 -0.47 5.81 10.91
C GLY A 278 0.11 4.63 10.11
N GLN A 279 -0.74 3.72 9.64
CA GLN A 279 -0.34 2.49 8.93
C GLN A 279 -0.31 2.71 7.40
N SER A 280 0.33 3.79 6.96
CA SER A 280 0.52 4.13 5.54
C SER A 280 2.00 4.36 5.24
N CYS A 281 2.48 3.76 4.17
CA CYS A 281 3.90 3.80 3.80
C CYS A 281 4.38 5.21 3.42
N ASP A 282 3.49 6.06 2.93
CA ASP A 282 3.72 7.45 2.53
C ASP A 282 3.44 8.48 3.63
N ALA A 283 2.92 8.06 4.81
CA ALA A 283 2.54 8.96 5.90
C ALA A 283 3.65 9.98 6.26
N PRO A 284 3.31 11.29 6.41
CA PRO A 284 4.26 12.38 6.71
C PRO A 284 4.74 12.36 8.16
N THR A 285 5.51 11.35 8.54
CA THR A 285 5.88 11.05 9.93
C THR A 285 7.03 11.89 10.48
N ARG A 286 7.78 12.62 9.62
CA ARG A 286 8.80 13.60 10.03
C ARG A 286 8.36 15.00 9.60
N MET A 287 7.90 15.82 10.54
CA MET A 287 7.52 17.20 10.29
C MET A 287 8.69 18.14 10.59
N PHE A 288 9.12 18.91 9.59
CA PHE A 288 10.17 19.92 9.72
C PHE A 288 9.56 21.30 9.79
N VAL A 289 9.87 22.04 10.86
CA VAL A 289 9.35 23.39 11.10
C VAL A 289 10.48 24.41 11.32
N PRO A 290 10.31 25.69 10.98
CA PRO A 290 11.30 26.71 11.30
C PRO A 290 11.60 26.72 12.81
N ARG A 291 12.89 26.76 13.18
CA ARG A 291 13.31 26.72 14.60
C ARG A 291 12.62 27.77 15.46
N ALA A 292 12.45 28.97 14.95
CA ALA A 292 11.80 30.07 15.67
C ALA A 292 10.31 29.84 15.97
N ARG A 293 9.67 28.87 15.29
CA ARG A 293 8.25 28.54 15.44
C ARG A 293 8.03 27.12 16.00
N HIS A 294 9.10 26.44 16.44
CA HIS A 294 9.03 25.03 16.84
C HIS A 294 8.06 24.82 18.01
N ASP A 295 8.14 25.61 19.07
CA ASP A 295 7.28 25.47 20.25
C ASP A 295 5.80 25.78 19.93
N GLU A 296 5.56 26.75 19.05
CA GLU A 296 4.21 27.05 18.54
C GLU A 296 3.65 25.84 17.76
N ALA A 297 4.47 25.22 16.92
CA ALA A 297 4.08 24.00 16.16
C ALA A 297 3.79 22.83 17.10
N LEU A 298 4.57 22.65 18.19
CA LEU A 298 4.30 21.60 19.18
C LEU A 298 2.96 21.80 19.88
N ALA A 299 2.60 23.03 20.24
CA ALA A 299 1.33 23.34 20.88
C ALA A 299 0.14 23.04 19.94
N ILE A 300 0.25 23.42 18.65
CA ILE A 300 -0.77 23.15 17.64
C ILE A 300 -0.90 21.63 17.40
N ALA A 301 0.22 20.93 17.24
CA ALA A 301 0.23 19.50 17.02
C ALA A 301 -0.37 18.72 18.18
N ARG A 302 -0.09 19.15 19.43
CA ARG A 302 -0.71 18.59 20.63
C ARG A 302 -2.23 18.72 20.59
N THR A 303 -2.73 19.94 20.39
CA THR A 303 -4.17 20.21 20.33
C THR A 303 -4.82 19.34 19.26
N LYS A 304 -4.24 19.27 18.05
CA LYS A 304 -4.79 18.50 16.95
C LYS A 304 -4.75 16.99 17.21
N ALA A 305 -3.67 16.48 17.81
CA ALA A 305 -3.54 15.06 18.16
C ALA A 305 -4.56 14.63 19.22
N GLU A 306 -4.90 15.51 20.16
CA GLU A 306 -5.86 15.26 21.24
C GLU A 306 -7.34 15.29 20.74
N GLU A 307 -7.60 15.76 19.52
CA GLU A 307 -8.93 15.68 18.88
C GLU A 307 -9.26 14.26 18.37
N PHE A 308 -8.25 13.40 18.17
CA PHE A 308 -8.49 12.06 17.67
C PHE A 308 -9.13 11.18 18.74
N VAL A 309 -10.28 10.58 18.39
CA VAL A 309 -11.01 9.64 19.24
C VAL A 309 -10.57 8.23 18.90
N THR A 310 -9.75 7.64 19.80
CA THR A 310 -9.32 6.25 19.65
C THR A 310 -10.34 5.32 20.28
N GLY A 311 -10.85 4.35 19.52
CA GLY A 311 -11.92 3.47 20.04
C GLY A 311 -12.34 2.33 19.10
N ASP A 312 -13.49 1.74 19.43
CA ASP A 312 -14.09 0.68 18.62
C ASP A 312 -14.32 1.19 17.18
N PRO A 313 -13.82 0.49 16.15
CA PRO A 313 -14.04 0.86 14.75
C PRO A 313 -15.51 0.97 14.33
N ARG A 314 -16.41 0.32 15.06
CA ARG A 314 -17.86 0.36 14.80
C ARG A 314 -18.57 1.54 15.46
N ASP A 315 -17.92 2.25 16.38
CA ASP A 315 -18.46 3.48 16.95
C ASP A 315 -18.27 4.62 15.92
N PRO A 316 -19.35 5.30 15.50
CA PRO A 316 -19.25 6.40 14.55
C PRO A 316 -18.43 7.60 15.04
N ALA A 317 -18.19 7.74 16.35
CA ALA A 317 -17.33 8.75 16.93
C ALA A 317 -15.83 8.42 16.79
N THR A 318 -15.48 7.17 16.53
CA THR A 318 -14.09 6.73 16.40
C THR A 318 -13.46 7.27 15.12
N THR A 319 -12.34 7.98 15.28
CA THR A 319 -11.53 8.48 14.17
C THR A 319 -10.20 7.74 14.05
N LEU A 320 -9.78 7.02 15.09
CA LEU A 320 -8.55 6.25 15.15
C LEU A 320 -8.87 4.83 15.69
N GLY A 321 -8.77 3.83 14.81
CA GLY A 321 -8.92 2.43 15.18
C GLY A 321 -7.64 1.85 15.82
N PRO A 322 -7.65 0.55 16.15
CA PRO A 322 -6.44 -0.15 16.60
C PRO A 322 -5.43 -0.28 15.46
N VAL A 323 -4.19 -0.63 15.80
CA VAL A 323 -3.22 -1.15 14.82
C VAL A 323 -3.46 -2.65 14.63
N VAL A 324 -3.02 -3.18 13.49
CA VAL A 324 -3.47 -4.46 12.92
C VAL A 324 -3.21 -5.70 13.80
N SER A 325 -2.22 -5.69 14.68
CA SER A 325 -1.85 -6.89 15.44
C SER A 325 -1.05 -6.59 16.70
N ARG A 326 -0.98 -7.57 17.59
CA ARG A 326 -0.17 -7.50 18.82
C ARG A 326 1.31 -7.27 18.53
N VAL A 327 1.87 -8.00 17.56
CA VAL A 327 3.29 -7.84 17.18
C VAL A 327 3.57 -6.43 16.70
N HIS A 328 2.64 -5.85 15.94
CA HIS A 328 2.77 -4.48 15.44
C HIS A 328 2.60 -3.45 16.56
N PHE A 329 1.65 -3.66 17.45
CA PHE A 329 1.48 -2.84 18.66
C PHE A 329 2.76 -2.80 19.50
N ASP A 330 3.34 -3.97 19.80
CA ASP A 330 4.56 -4.06 20.62
C ASP A 330 5.76 -3.38 19.94
N LYS A 331 5.90 -3.50 18.60
CA LYS A 331 6.91 -2.76 17.82
C LYS A 331 6.74 -1.24 18.02
N ILE A 332 5.53 -0.72 17.86
CA ILE A 332 5.25 0.72 18.00
C ILE A 332 5.56 1.18 19.43
N GLN A 333 5.12 0.43 20.46
CA GLN A 333 5.41 0.75 21.86
C GLN A 333 6.91 0.80 22.14
N GLY A 334 7.67 -0.17 21.59
CA GLY A 334 9.14 -0.18 21.70
C GLY A 334 9.79 1.03 21.05
N LEU A 335 9.30 1.49 19.90
CA LEU A 335 9.84 2.68 19.21
C LEU A 335 9.44 3.98 19.93
N ILE A 336 8.24 4.07 20.50
CA ILE A 336 7.85 5.20 21.36
C ILE A 336 8.77 5.28 22.57
N GLN A 337 9.02 4.15 23.26
CA GLN A 337 9.96 4.11 24.38
C GLN A 337 11.36 4.53 23.97
N LYS A 338 11.83 4.07 22.80
CA LYS A 338 13.14 4.44 22.27
C LYS A 338 13.28 5.93 22.03
N GLY A 339 12.24 6.60 21.52
CA GLY A 339 12.22 8.07 21.37
C GLY A 339 12.34 8.78 22.70
N ILE A 340 11.65 8.29 23.74
CA ILE A 340 11.75 8.83 25.12
C ILE A 340 13.19 8.65 25.66
N ASP A 341 13.76 7.47 25.51
CA ASP A 341 15.10 7.11 26.01
C ASP A 341 16.21 7.92 25.31
N GLU A 342 16.01 8.26 24.03
CA GLU A 342 16.92 9.10 23.25
C GLU A 342 16.76 10.62 23.54
N GLY A 343 15.82 11.01 24.42
CA GLY A 343 15.65 12.38 24.88
C GLY A 343 14.74 13.24 24.03
N ALA A 344 13.95 12.66 23.11
CA ALA A 344 12.89 13.40 22.44
C ALA A 344 11.82 13.83 23.45
N THR A 345 11.27 15.04 23.27
CA THR A 345 10.22 15.55 24.15
C THR A 345 8.88 14.90 23.78
N LEU A 346 8.32 14.11 24.68
CA LEU A 346 6.95 13.61 24.52
C LEU A 346 5.96 14.74 24.73
N VAL A 347 5.30 15.18 23.67
CA VAL A 347 4.34 16.30 23.68
C VAL A 347 2.95 15.83 24.10
N THR A 348 2.49 14.69 23.55
CA THR A 348 1.24 14.02 23.92
C THR A 348 1.29 12.54 23.56
N GLY A 349 0.38 11.72 24.08
CA GLY A 349 0.29 10.29 23.79
C GLY A 349 1.21 9.43 24.66
N GLY A 350 2.20 8.80 24.04
CA GLY A 350 3.20 7.94 24.71
C GLY A 350 2.79 6.48 24.83
N ILE A 351 3.51 5.74 25.65
CA ILE A 351 3.35 4.29 25.83
C ILE A 351 2.00 3.88 26.45
N GLY A 352 1.64 2.64 26.24
CA GLY A 352 0.39 2.04 26.76
C GLY A 352 -0.82 2.32 25.88
N ARG A 353 -1.93 1.73 26.28
CA ARG A 353 -3.23 1.95 25.62
C ARG A 353 -3.89 3.26 26.08
N PRO A 354 -4.82 3.83 25.30
CA PRO A 354 -5.70 4.89 25.77
C PRO A 354 -6.49 4.47 27.01
N ALA A 355 -6.86 5.43 27.85
CA ALA A 355 -7.65 5.16 29.05
C ALA A 355 -8.99 4.51 28.69
N GLY A 356 -9.38 3.48 29.44
CA GLY A 356 -10.63 2.73 29.23
C GLY A 356 -10.53 1.59 28.20
N LEU A 357 -9.48 1.54 27.38
CA LEU A 357 -9.27 0.47 26.39
C LEU A 357 -8.28 -0.57 26.93
N ASN A 358 -8.83 -1.56 27.66
CA ASN A 358 -8.01 -2.59 28.33
C ASN A 358 -7.68 -3.79 27.44
N ARG A 359 -8.34 -3.94 26.30
CA ARG A 359 -8.18 -4.99 25.30
C ARG A 359 -8.07 -4.35 23.91
N GLY A 360 -7.55 -5.06 22.92
CA GLY A 360 -7.28 -4.57 21.59
C GLY A 360 -5.92 -3.88 21.45
N HIS A 361 -5.52 -3.64 20.21
CA HIS A 361 -4.19 -3.11 19.89
C HIS A 361 -4.20 -1.58 19.68
N PHE A 362 -4.81 -0.86 20.61
CA PHE A 362 -4.98 0.59 20.52
C PHE A 362 -3.72 1.34 20.94
N VAL A 363 -3.21 2.20 20.05
CA VAL A 363 -2.07 3.07 20.29
C VAL A 363 -2.57 4.50 20.50
N LYS A 364 -1.99 5.21 21.47
CA LYS A 364 -2.29 6.63 21.68
C LYS A 364 -1.75 7.47 20.52
N PRO A 365 -2.51 8.45 19.98
CA PRO A 365 -1.96 9.47 19.10
C PRO A 365 -0.76 10.12 19.77
N THR A 366 0.43 9.96 19.20
CA THR A 366 1.69 10.32 19.87
C THR A 366 2.46 11.35 19.06
N VAL A 367 2.86 12.44 19.72
CA VAL A 367 3.68 13.50 19.11
C VAL A 367 4.96 13.66 19.92
N PHE A 368 6.10 13.61 19.21
CA PHE A 368 7.40 13.97 19.74
C PHE A 368 7.88 15.30 19.18
N GLY A 369 8.40 16.16 20.07
CA GLY A 369 9.10 17.39 19.73
C GLY A 369 10.60 17.32 20.02
N HIS A 370 11.35 18.33 19.57
CA HIS A 370 12.80 18.40 19.73
C HIS A 370 13.53 17.14 19.24
N VAL A 371 12.96 16.51 18.20
CA VAL A 371 13.57 15.33 17.58
C VAL A 371 14.74 15.78 16.71
N THR A 372 15.85 15.07 16.80
CA THR A 372 16.99 15.23 15.88
C THR A 372 16.96 14.15 14.82
N ASN A 373 17.57 14.42 13.64
CA ASN A 373 17.45 13.51 12.50
C ASN A 373 18.23 12.18 12.68
N ASP A 374 19.07 12.06 13.68
CA ASP A 374 19.82 10.85 14.06
C ASP A 374 19.05 9.95 15.05
N MET A 375 18.02 10.45 15.72
CA MET A 375 17.18 9.65 16.62
C MET A 375 16.48 8.51 15.89
N THR A 376 16.34 7.37 16.55
CA THR A 376 15.70 6.17 15.97
C THR A 376 14.30 6.46 15.41
N ILE A 377 13.49 7.26 16.13
CA ILE A 377 12.12 7.62 15.71
C ILE A 377 12.08 8.52 14.46
N ALA A 378 13.20 9.18 14.09
CA ALA A 378 13.35 9.92 12.85
C ALA A 378 13.90 9.05 11.70
N ARG A 379 14.53 7.92 11.99
CA ARG A 379 15.19 7.03 11.03
C ARG A 379 14.35 5.83 10.66
N GLU A 380 13.71 5.19 11.64
CA GLU A 380 12.96 3.95 11.42
C GLU A 380 11.48 4.20 11.16
N GLU A 381 10.91 3.39 10.28
CA GLU A 381 9.49 3.39 9.98
C GLU A 381 8.71 2.76 11.16
N ILE A 382 7.97 3.60 11.89
CA ILE A 382 7.17 3.18 13.06
C ILE A 382 5.90 2.46 12.59
N PHE A 383 5.24 3.01 11.56
CA PHE A 383 4.00 2.49 10.96
C PHE A 383 2.82 2.50 11.94
N GLY A 384 2.71 3.57 12.71
CA GLY A 384 1.68 3.82 13.72
C GLY A 384 1.44 5.32 13.90
N PRO A 385 0.46 5.72 14.73
CA PRO A 385 0.08 7.13 14.89
C PRO A 385 1.12 7.88 15.75
N VAL A 386 2.33 8.02 15.22
CA VAL A 386 3.48 8.64 15.90
C VAL A 386 4.16 9.65 14.97
N LEU A 387 4.08 10.93 15.34
CA LEU A 387 4.67 12.05 14.62
C LEU A 387 5.95 12.52 15.31
N SER A 388 7.01 12.71 14.54
CA SER A 388 8.27 13.32 14.98
C SER A 388 8.40 14.73 14.40
N ILE A 389 8.53 15.75 15.26
CA ILE A 389 8.68 17.16 14.86
C ILE A 389 10.12 17.59 15.07
N LEU A 390 10.78 17.99 13.97
CA LEU A 390 12.15 18.44 13.90
C LEU A 390 12.19 19.95 13.57
N SER A 391 13.24 20.62 13.98
CA SER A 391 13.45 22.02 13.59
C SER A 391 14.50 22.14 12.50
N TYR A 392 14.40 23.21 11.70
CA TYR A 392 15.41 23.57 10.73
C TYR A 392 15.74 25.07 10.82
N ASP A 393 16.96 25.44 10.38
CA ASP A 393 17.46 26.83 10.41
C ASP A 393 17.31 27.55 9.06
N SER A 394 17.33 26.81 7.97
CA SER A 394 17.15 27.32 6.61
C SER A 394 16.47 26.29 5.72
N ILE A 395 15.95 26.71 4.57
CA ILE A 395 15.39 25.77 3.58
C ILE A 395 16.43 24.76 3.09
N ASP A 396 17.71 25.17 2.97
CA ASP A 396 18.79 24.27 2.61
C ASP A 396 18.99 23.19 3.68
N ASP A 397 18.94 23.56 4.95
CA ASP A 397 19.01 22.63 6.07
C ASP A 397 17.78 21.69 6.09
N ALA A 398 16.57 22.22 5.91
CA ALA A 398 15.36 21.40 5.83
C ALA A 398 15.45 20.34 4.73
N VAL A 399 15.90 20.72 3.53
CA VAL A 399 16.06 19.80 2.39
C VAL A 399 17.16 18.77 2.67
N ALA A 400 18.27 19.18 3.29
CA ALA A 400 19.35 18.27 3.64
C ALA A 400 18.87 17.21 4.62
N GLN A 401 18.22 17.61 5.72
CA GLN A 401 17.65 16.70 6.72
C GLN A 401 16.53 15.81 6.13
N ALA A 402 15.65 16.37 5.30
CA ALA A 402 14.56 15.63 4.65
C ALA A 402 15.10 14.50 3.77
N ASN A 403 16.17 14.76 3.02
CA ASN A 403 16.79 13.79 2.13
C ASN A 403 17.72 12.79 2.84
N ASP A 404 18.18 13.09 4.07
CA ASP A 404 19.05 12.21 4.85
C ASP A 404 18.25 11.09 5.53
N THR A 405 17.83 10.15 4.71
CA THR A 405 17.13 8.92 5.07
C THR A 405 17.40 7.85 4.00
N PRO A 406 17.40 6.55 4.32
CA PRO A 406 17.48 5.51 3.31
C PRO A 406 16.22 5.42 2.43
N TYR A 407 15.13 6.04 2.85
CA TYR A 407 13.84 6.04 2.16
C TYR A 407 13.67 7.19 1.17
N GLY A 408 12.62 7.10 0.36
CA GLY A 408 12.26 8.14 -0.61
C GLY A 408 10.91 7.83 -1.28
N LEU A 409 9.87 7.46 -0.50
CA LEU A 409 8.55 7.15 -1.06
C LEU A 409 7.79 8.44 -1.38
N ALA A 410 7.42 9.19 -0.35
CA ALA A 410 6.72 10.46 -0.51
C ALA A 410 7.41 11.59 0.26
N ALA A 411 7.03 12.82 -0.06
CA ALA A 411 7.37 14.03 0.66
C ALA A 411 6.21 15.01 0.61
N TYR A 412 6.15 15.91 1.60
CA TYR A 412 5.10 16.92 1.71
C TYR A 412 5.72 18.29 1.96
N ILE A 413 5.10 19.33 1.41
CA ILE A 413 5.51 20.71 1.63
C ILE A 413 4.24 21.54 1.82
N ALA A 414 4.19 22.31 2.92
CA ALA A 414 3.11 23.24 3.17
C ALA A 414 3.60 24.70 3.07
N GLY A 415 2.88 25.54 2.33
CA GLY A 415 3.13 26.94 2.10
C GLY A 415 2.66 27.43 0.73
N PRO A 416 2.88 28.71 0.37
CA PRO A 416 2.56 29.21 -0.96
C PRO A 416 3.18 28.34 -2.05
N VAL A 417 2.42 28.05 -3.10
CA VAL A 417 2.84 27.11 -4.16
C VAL A 417 4.13 27.57 -4.85
N GLU A 418 4.27 28.86 -5.09
CA GLU A 418 5.45 29.49 -5.66
C GLU A 418 6.73 29.29 -4.84
N ASP A 419 6.60 29.26 -3.49
CA ASP A 419 7.71 28.99 -2.56
C ASP A 419 7.99 27.49 -2.47
N ALA A 420 6.95 26.64 -2.53
CA ALA A 420 7.05 25.20 -2.42
C ALA A 420 7.68 24.53 -3.65
N GLN A 421 7.39 25.01 -4.86
CA GLN A 421 7.86 24.40 -6.11
C GLN A 421 9.40 24.29 -6.23
N PRO A 422 10.22 25.31 -5.89
CA PRO A 422 11.68 25.18 -5.90
C PRO A 422 12.19 24.15 -4.88
N VAL A 423 11.54 24.04 -3.73
CA VAL A 423 11.88 23.06 -2.68
C VAL A 423 11.53 21.64 -3.14
N ALA A 424 10.35 21.45 -3.73
CA ALA A 424 9.88 20.16 -4.22
C ALA A 424 10.87 19.51 -5.20
N ARG A 425 11.46 20.29 -6.10
CA ARG A 425 12.46 19.80 -7.07
C ARG A 425 13.74 19.27 -6.44
N ARG A 426 13.98 19.57 -5.17
CA ARG A 426 15.20 19.20 -4.43
C ARG A 426 14.98 17.97 -3.55
N LEU A 427 13.72 17.55 -3.35
CA LEU A 427 13.40 16.37 -2.53
C LEU A 427 13.57 15.08 -3.33
N ARG A 428 14.18 14.07 -2.69
CA ARG A 428 14.48 12.77 -3.27
C ARG A 428 13.39 11.76 -2.90
N ALA A 429 12.18 11.96 -3.44
CA ALA A 429 11.01 11.12 -3.22
C ALA A 429 10.28 10.86 -4.54
N GLY A 430 9.53 9.76 -4.61
CA GLY A 430 8.77 9.38 -5.80
C GLY A 430 7.57 10.30 -6.02
N THR A 431 6.93 10.75 -4.94
CA THR A 431 5.83 11.72 -4.97
C THR A 431 6.13 12.88 -4.03
N VAL A 432 5.83 14.11 -4.45
CA VAL A 432 5.93 15.32 -3.61
C VAL A 432 4.58 16.02 -3.61
N ASN A 433 3.93 16.10 -2.44
CA ASN A 433 2.61 16.67 -2.25
C ASN A 433 2.73 18.12 -1.75
N LEU A 434 2.03 19.04 -2.38
CA LEU A 434 1.99 20.45 -1.98
C LEU A 434 0.65 20.75 -1.30
N ASN A 435 0.69 21.20 -0.05
CA ASN A 435 -0.49 21.62 0.74
C ASN A 435 -1.57 20.52 0.92
N TYR A 436 -1.15 19.25 1.10
CA TYR A 436 -2.05 18.10 1.33
C TYR A 436 -3.19 18.02 0.30
N PRO A 437 -2.89 17.86 -1.00
CA PRO A 437 -3.91 17.82 -2.04
C PRO A 437 -4.79 16.58 -1.86
N ALA A 438 -5.97 16.61 -2.49
CA ALA A 438 -6.75 15.39 -2.70
C ALA A 438 -5.90 14.34 -3.45
N TRP A 439 -6.12 13.07 -3.14
CA TRP A 439 -5.38 11.99 -3.77
C TRP A 439 -5.59 11.97 -5.29
N ASP A 440 -4.51 12.14 -6.04
CA ASP A 440 -4.48 12.03 -7.49
C ASP A 440 -4.09 10.61 -7.91
N THR A 441 -5.07 9.84 -8.37
CA THR A 441 -4.90 8.44 -8.80
C THR A 441 -4.24 8.29 -10.17
N PHE A 442 -3.95 9.38 -10.87
CA PHE A 442 -3.15 9.41 -12.10
C PHE A 442 -1.69 9.81 -11.86
N ALA A 443 -1.36 10.32 -10.68
CA ALA A 443 0.02 10.59 -10.32
C ALA A 443 0.79 9.27 -10.13
N PRO A 444 2.06 9.17 -10.61
CA PRO A 444 2.86 7.98 -10.39
C PRO A 444 3.11 7.76 -8.90
N PHE A 445 2.83 6.56 -8.41
CA PHE A 445 3.16 6.14 -7.07
C PHE A 445 4.35 5.17 -7.07
N GLY A 446 5.32 5.39 -6.20
CA GLY A 446 6.47 4.51 -6.07
C GLY A 446 7.71 5.20 -5.53
N GLY A 447 8.60 4.41 -4.95
CA GLY A 447 9.74 4.89 -4.17
C GLY A 447 11.00 5.22 -4.96
N TYR A 448 11.84 6.04 -4.34
CA TYR A 448 13.27 6.18 -4.59
C TYR A 448 14.04 5.41 -3.53
N LYS A 449 15.33 5.16 -3.74
CA LYS A 449 16.24 4.54 -2.78
C LYS A 449 15.69 3.20 -2.25
N GLN A 450 15.65 3.00 -0.92
CA GLN A 450 15.15 1.76 -0.31
C GLN A 450 13.61 1.72 -0.15
N SER A 451 12.89 2.71 -0.66
CA SER A 451 11.44 2.65 -0.76
C SER A 451 10.94 1.88 -1.98
N GLY A 452 11.84 1.38 -2.81
CA GLY A 452 11.51 0.46 -3.89
C GLY A 452 11.83 0.98 -5.28
N ASN A 453 11.25 0.31 -6.28
CA ASN A 453 11.42 0.58 -7.71
C ASN A 453 10.11 0.23 -8.44
N GLY A 454 10.01 0.70 -9.70
CA GLY A 454 8.75 0.63 -10.44
C GLY A 454 7.82 1.80 -10.13
N ARG A 455 6.67 1.81 -10.77
CA ARG A 455 5.61 2.80 -10.52
C ARG A 455 4.25 2.13 -10.65
N GLU A 456 3.37 2.50 -9.75
CA GLU A 456 1.97 2.07 -9.75
C GLU A 456 1.06 3.24 -10.13
N TYR A 457 -0.21 2.94 -10.30
CA TYR A 457 -1.37 3.76 -10.62
C TYR A 457 -1.51 4.09 -12.12
N ALA A 458 -2.75 4.05 -12.60
CA ALA A 458 -3.16 4.40 -13.96
C ALA A 458 -2.23 3.81 -15.05
N ASP A 459 -1.78 4.64 -15.98
CA ASP A 459 -0.88 4.24 -17.08
C ASP A 459 0.51 3.83 -16.61
N TRP A 460 1.00 4.38 -15.50
CA TRP A 460 2.29 3.99 -14.91
C TRP A 460 2.26 2.51 -14.49
N GLY A 461 1.17 2.06 -13.85
CA GLY A 461 0.97 0.66 -13.52
C GLY A 461 0.87 -0.22 -14.77
N ILE A 462 0.17 0.24 -15.83
CA ILE A 462 0.08 -0.51 -17.10
C ILE A 462 1.47 -0.70 -17.70
N HIS A 463 2.31 0.34 -17.69
CA HIS A 463 3.69 0.25 -18.19
C HIS A 463 4.52 -0.83 -17.48
N ASP A 464 4.38 -0.96 -16.17
CA ASP A 464 5.14 -1.94 -15.38
C ASP A 464 4.78 -3.38 -15.75
N PHE A 465 3.52 -3.65 -16.12
CA PHE A 465 3.06 -4.98 -16.53
C PHE A 465 3.24 -5.28 -18.02
N CYS A 466 3.88 -4.40 -18.79
CA CYS A 466 4.14 -4.59 -20.21
C CYS A 466 5.60 -4.90 -20.53
N GLU A 467 5.82 -5.77 -21.50
CA GLU A 467 7.03 -5.83 -22.32
C GLU A 467 6.90 -4.89 -23.53
N VAL A 468 8.03 -4.36 -23.98
CA VAL A 468 8.10 -3.49 -25.15
C VAL A 468 8.86 -4.20 -26.27
N LYS A 469 8.16 -4.46 -27.38
CA LYS A 469 8.70 -5.16 -28.56
C LYS A 469 8.83 -4.21 -29.74
N GLY A 470 10.00 -4.16 -30.35
CA GLY A 470 10.23 -3.48 -31.64
C GLY A 470 10.15 -4.47 -32.80
N ILE A 471 9.26 -4.22 -33.77
CA ILE A 471 9.16 -4.99 -35.02
C ILE A 471 9.73 -4.10 -36.14
N VAL A 472 11.00 -4.32 -36.45
CA VAL A 472 11.77 -3.51 -37.43
C VAL A 472 11.38 -3.92 -38.86
N GLY A 473 11.18 -2.92 -39.73
CA GLY A 473 10.81 -3.14 -41.13
C GLY A 473 9.31 -3.38 -41.35
N TRP A 474 8.48 -3.13 -40.34
CA TRP A 474 7.01 -3.33 -40.47
C TRP A 474 6.38 -2.45 -41.56
N GLY A 475 6.84 -1.22 -41.73
CA GLY A 475 6.36 -0.25 -42.73
C GLY A 475 7.34 -0.01 -43.88
N ALA A 476 8.18 -0.99 -44.23
CA ALA A 476 9.14 -0.87 -45.33
C ALA A 476 8.51 -1.23 -46.65
#